data_d1cc2515a80cda5ac664c3cf279fd9fa
#
_entry.id   d1cc2515a80cda5ac664c3cf279fd9fa
#
_cell.length_a   1.000
_cell.length_b   1.000
_cell.length_c   1.000
_cell.angle_alpha   90.00
_cell.angle_beta   90.00
_cell.angle_gamma   90.00
#
_symmetry.space_group_name_H-M   'P 1'
#
loop_
_entity.id
_entity.type
_entity.pdbx_description
1 polymer ?
#
loop_
_entity_poly.entity_id
_entity_poly.type
_entity_poly.pdbx_seq_one_letter_code
_entity_poly.pdbx_strand_id
1 'polypeptide(L)'
;MTIFSLYKIYKDRWWALPLILPIVLLPVARLATTYAQINGNPVVLYYMPLAFLLSLMLFYGMAAVPGIVIALFVRYYPSIGGYETAMAIGHFMIPITLSWGGYRVFAPRRNRVAYGDARLMGQRLFWQMFCPATIFLLLFQFAIYLGVYETRFDLINLSPSGIRSLINYQALLVGCLTGVPFSYFIIRTLRHPRYLRSLMSQIKGQIDGKVTVMEVVIWTAATSALLALLLWPITENSTIFSTNYTLSLLMPVMLWGSMRFGYKLMSLIWTPVLIVSIHFFDSYIPQSQGYDIQLTITTSSYLVFTFVVVYMAMLATRQRTINNRARRLAFLDPVVHMPNLRALTRALGKKPWSVLCFLRMPELEMLGRNYGLLLRIQYK
;
A
#
# COMPACT_ATOMS: atom_id res chain seq x y z
N MET A 1 -0.95 36.20 -15.06
CA MET A 1 -0.52 34.97 -14.36
C MET A 1 -1.78 34.22 -13.95
N THR A 2 -2.05 33.04 -14.54
CA THR A 2 -3.28 32.30 -14.24
C THR A 2 -3.17 31.62 -12.86
N ILE A 3 -4.29 31.53 -12.13
CA ILE A 3 -4.40 30.88 -10.80
C ILE A 3 -3.74 29.47 -10.83
N PHE A 4 -3.84 28.78 -11.96
CA PHE A 4 -3.19 27.47 -12.21
C PHE A 4 -1.65 27.50 -12.18
N SER A 5 -1.02 28.59 -12.61
CA SER A 5 0.45 28.72 -12.59
C SER A 5 0.96 28.98 -11.17
N LEU A 6 0.24 29.80 -10.38
CA LEU A 6 0.54 30.04 -8.97
C LEU A 6 0.37 28.76 -8.13
N TYR A 7 -0.71 28.03 -8.32
CA TYR A 7 -0.91 26.73 -7.65
C TYR A 7 0.24 25.76 -7.92
N LYS A 8 0.75 25.68 -9.15
CA LYS A 8 1.86 24.78 -9.52
C LYS A 8 3.17 25.14 -8.81
N ILE A 9 3.41 26.41 -8.51
CA ILE A 9 4.64 26.89 -7.86
C ILE A 9 4.56 26.69 -6.34
N TYR A 10 3.42 26.96 -5.73
CA TYR A 10 3.28 27.06 -4.27
C TYR A 10 2.75 25.79 -3.60
N LYS A 11 2.13 24.87 -4.33
CA LYS A 11 1.47 23.66 -3.77
C LYS A 11 2.35 22.78 -2.89
N ASP A 12 3.65 22.78 -3.09
CA ASP A 12 4.60 21.92 -2.38
C ASP A 12 5.29 22.65 -1.21
N ARG A 13 5.00 23.93 -1.03
CA ARG A 13 5.50 24.64 0.15
C ARG A 13 4.77 24.19 1.41
N TRP A 14 5.45 24.23 2.55
CA TRP A 14 4.96 23.72 3.84
C TRP A 14 3.59 24.28 4.26
N TRP A 15 3.28 25.52 3.90
CA TRP A 15 2.02 26.22 4.21
C TRP A 15 0.85 25.93 3.24
N ALA A 16 1.09 25.18 2.17
CA ALA A 16 0.08 24.84 1.16
C ALA A 16 -0.48 23.41 1.40
N LEU A 17 -0.34 22.50 0.43
CA LEU A 17 -0.85 21.14 0.55
C LEU A 17 -0.30 20.36 1.76
N PRO A 18 1.00 20.48 2.14
CA PRO A 18 1.50 19.77 3.31
C PRO A 18 0.83 20.20 4.63
N LEU A 19 0.34 21.44 4.71
CA LEU A 19 -0.41 21.95 5.86
C LEU A 19 -1.88 21.54 5.82
N ILE A 20 -2.53 21.69 4.67
CA ILE A 20 -3.99 21.50 4.53
C ILE A 20 -4.37 20.02 4.57
N LEU A 21 -3.60 19.14 3.88
CA LEU A 21 -3.93 17.72 3.77
C LEU A 21 -4.04 17.00 5.13
N PRO A 22 -3.12 17.17 6.09
CA PRO A 22 -3.27 16.53 7.40
C PRO A 22 -4.55 16.98 8.11
N ILE A 23 -4.87 18.26 8.07
CA ILE A 23 -6.04 18.83 8.77
C ILE A 23 -7.35 18.26 8.19
N VAL A 24 -7.45 18.17 6.87
CA VAL A 24 -8.68 17.72 6.19
C VAL A 24 -8.81 16.18 6.18
N LEU A 25 -7.72 15.46 5.94
CA LEU A 25 -7.79 14.01 5.74
C LEU A 25 -7.57 13.19 7.01
N LEU A 26 -7.04 13.76 8.10
CA LEU A 26 -6.91 13.04 9.37
C LEU A 26 -8.28 12.63 9.94
N PRO A 27 -9.31 13.50 9.95
CA PRO A 27 -10.67 13.08 10.31
C PRO A 27 -11.21 11.95 9.44
N VAL A 28 -10.98 12.00 8.13
CA VAL A 28 -11.39 10.94 7.19
C VAL A 28 -10.66 9.62 7.48
N ALA A 29 -9.36 9.66 7.74
CA ALA A 29 -8.59 8.48 8.13
C ALA A 29 -9.11 7.86 9.45
N ARG A 30 -9.62 8.70 10.36
CA ARG A 30 -10.23 8.23 11.60
C ARG A 30 -11.58 7.54 11.38
N LEU A 31 -12.38 7.96 10.41
CA LEU A 31 -13.63 7.26 10.05
C LEU A 31 -13.38 5.82 9.59
N ALA A 32 -12.21 5.55 9.02
CA ALA A 32 -11.80 4.20 8.66
C ALA A 32 -11.27 3.38 9.85
N THR A 33 -11.12 3.99 11.04
CA THR A 33 -10.67 3.28 12.24
C THR A 33 -11.86 2.60 12.92
N THR A 34 -11.73 1.32 13.21
CA THR A 34 -12.80 0.53 13.83
C THR A 34 -12.37 0.07 15.22
N TYR A 35 -13.31 0.15 16.15
CA TYR A 35 -13.14 -0.25 17.54
C TYR A 35 -14.13 -1.36 17.89
N ALA A 36 -13.69 -2.32 18.71
CA ALA A 36 -14.54 -3.28 19.41
C ALA A 36 -14.45 -3.04 20.90
N GLN A 37 -15.34 -3.64 21.67
CA GLN A 37 -15.31 -3.57 23.13
C GLN A 37 -15.06 -4.97 23.71
N ILE A 38 -14.04 -5.09 24.56
CA ILE A 38 -13.75 -6.31 25.33
C ILE A 38 -13.85 -5.98 26.82
N ASN A 39 -14.85 -6.54 27.50
CA ASN A 39 -15.12 -6.29 28.92
C ASN A 39 -15.21 -4.79 29.26
N GLY A 40 -15.94 -4.03 28.43
CA GLY A 40 -16.15 -2.59 28.61
C GLY A 40 -14.96 -1.71 28.20
N ASN A 41 -13.85 -2.28 27.73
CA ASN A 41 -12.68 -1.52 27.27
C ASN A 41 -12.60 -1.54 25.73
N PRO A 42 -12.36 -0.39 25.09
CA PRO A 42 -12.21 -0.31 23.65
C PRO A 42 -10.91 -0.96 23.18
N VAL A 43 -10.98 -1.69 22.08
CA VAL A 43 -9.87 -2.33 21.40
C VAL A 43 -9.93 -1.95 19.93
N VAL A 44 -8.80 -1.61 19.33
CA VAL A 44 -8.71 -1.21 17.94
C VAL A 44 -8.62 -2.45 17.06
N LEU A 45 -9.47 -2.54 16.03
CA LEU A 45 -9.43 -3.60 15.01
C LEU A 45 -8.71 -3.16 13.73
N TYR A 46 -8.77 -1.88 13.42
CA TYR A 46 -8.07 -1.27 12.28
C TYR A 46 -7.70 0.17 12.58
N TYR A 47 -6.44 0.56 12.33
CA TYR A 47 -5.94 1.89 12.65
C TYR A 47 -5.29 2.59 11.46
N MET A 48 -6.02 3.47 10.80
CA MET A 48 -5.55 4.17 9.61
C MET A 48 -4.77 5.47 9.87
N PRO A 49 -5.00 6.25 10.94
CA PRO A 49 -4.35 7.55 11.15
C PRO A 49 -2.82 7.50 11.11
N LEU A 50 -2.20 6.51 11.76
CA LEU A 50 -0.74 6.35 11.77
C LEU A 50 -0.19 6.13 10.35
N ALA A 51 -0.84 5.26 9.56
CA ALA A 51 -0.46 4.99 8.18
C ALA A 51 -0.61 6.21 7.27
N PHE A 52 -1.67 6.98 7.47
CA PHE A 52 -1.92 8.21 6.73
C PHE A 52 -0.85 9.28 7.01
N LEU A 53 -0.55 9.54 8.28
CA LEU A 53 0.46 10.50 8.69
C LEU A 53 1.86 10.10 8.22
N LEU A 54 2.21 8.82 8.31
CA LEU A 54 3.46 8.29 7.74
C LEU A 54 3.52 8.49 6.21
N SER A 55 2.41 8.31 5.51
CA SER A 55 2.34 8.52 4.05
C SER A 55 2.59 9.99 3.67
N LEU A 56 2.11 10.94 4.47
CA LEU A 56 2.41 12.37 4.31
C LEU A 56 3.91 12.64 4.48
N MET A 57 4.54 12.07 5.50
CA MET A 57 6.00 12.18 5.71
C MET A 57 6.80 11.52 4.58
N LEU A 58 6.37 10.37 4.06
CA LEU A 58 7.00 9.72 2.91
C LEU A 58 6.91 10.57 1.65
N PHE A 59 5.85 11.36 1.52
CA PHE A 59 5.58 12.16 0.34
C PHE A 59 6.24 13.56 0.38
N TYR A 60 6.03 14.30 1.46
CA TYR A 60 6.49 15.69 1.62
C TYR A 60 7.76 15.81 2.47
N GLY A 61 8.16 14.76 3.18
CA GLY A 61 9.28 14.81 4.11
C GLY A 61 9.01 15.75 5.28
N MET A 62 10.04 16.47 5.73
CA MET A 62 9.95 17.40 6.86
C MET A 62 8.95 18.55 6.66
N ALA A 63 8.60 18.87 5.41
CA ALA A 63 7.60 19.90 5.12
C ALA A 63 6.19 19.53 5.62
N ALA A 64 5.91 18.24 5.87
CA ALA A 64 4.65 17.77 6.43
C ALA A 64 4.54 17.96 7.95
N VAL A 65 5.66 18.11 8.65
CA VAL A 65 5.70 18.17 10.13
C VAL A 65 4.80 19.26 10.71
N PRO A 66 4.87 20.53 10.27
CA PRO A 66 4.00 21.56 10.81
C PRO A 66 2.51 21.24 10.65
N GLY A 67 2.14 20.73 9.46
CA GLY A 67 0.75 20.34 9.18
C GLY A 67 0.26 19.20 10.05
N ILE A 68 1.09 18.18 10.27
CA ILE A 68 0.78 17.04 11.13
C ILE A 68 0.61 17.50 12.60
N VAL A 69 1.54 18.32 13.10
CA VAL A 69 1.47 18.85 14.46
C VAL A 69 0.20 19.67 14.68
N ILE A 70 -0.12 20.58 13.76
CA ILE A 70 -1.35 21.40 13.84
C ILE A 70 -2.59 20.50 13.76
N ALA A 71 -2.63 19.53 12.86
CA ALA A 71 -3.78 18.63 12.74
C ALA A 71 -4.01 17.80 14.02
N LEU A 72 -2.94 17.29 14.64
CA LEU A 72 -3.01 16.59 15.92
C LEU A 72 -3.40 17.54 17.07
N PHE A 73 -2.85 18.74 17.10
CA PHE A 73 -3.20 19.75 18.11
C PHE A 73 -4.68 20.13 18.04
N VAL A 74 -5.17 20.51 16.87
CA VAL A 74 -6.60 20.85 16.66
C VAL A 74 -7.51 19.69 17.06
N ARG A 75 -7.05 18.48 16.84
CA ARG A 75 -7.86 17.28 17.14
C ARG A 75 -7.91 16.95 18.63
N TYR A 76 -6.79 17.04 19.34
CA TYR A 76 -6.69 16.53 20.71
C TYR A 76 -6.87 17.60 21.78
N TYR A 77 -6.42 18.82 21.53
CA TYR A 77 -6.48 19.90 22.49
C TYR A 77 -7.87 20.15 23.10
N PRO A 78 -8.98 20.14 22.33
CA PRO A 78 -10.32 20.34 22.89
C PRO A 78 -10.81 19.21 23.81
N SER A 79 -10.25 17.99 23.66
CA SER A 79 -10.73 16.81 24.40
C SER A 79 -9.88 16.43 25.60
N ILE A 80 -8.57 16.73 25.60
CA ILE A 80 -7.63 16.21 26.61
C ILE A 80 -6.75 17.28 27.27
N GLY A 81 -6.82 18.55 26.81
CA GLY A 81 -5.99 19.63 27.36
C GLY A 81 -4.58 19.72 26.79
N GLY A 82 -3.79 20.69 27.29
CA GLY A 82 -2.53 21.08 26.65
C GLY A 82 -1.39 20.07 26.81
N TYR A 83 -1.16 19.60 28.05
CA TYR A 83 -0.06 18.69 28.37
C TYR A 83 -0.22 17.33 27.67
N GLU A 84 -1.38 16.73 27.80
CA GLU A 84 -1.68 15.42 27.19
C GLU A 84 -1.68 15.50 25.65
N THR A 85 -2.10 16.64 25.08
CA THR A 85 -2.00 16.88 23.64
C THR A 85 -0.54 16.93 23.18
N ALA A 86 0.36 17.58 23.94
CA ALA A 86 1.78 17.61 23.62
C ALA A 86 2.37 16.20 23.63
N MET A 87 2.00 15.39 24.63
CA MET A 87 2.43 13.98 24.71
C MET A 87 1.86 13.15 23.55
N ALA A 88 0.59 13.35 23.18
CA ALA A 88 -0.01 12.67 22.03
C ALA A 88 0.71 13.04 20.71
N ILE A 89 1.04 14.31 20.50
CA ILE A 89 1.82 14.76 19.35
C ILE A 89 3.18 14.05 19.30
N GLY A 90 3.91 14.01 20.42
CA GLY A 90 5.17 13.27 20.53
C GLY A 90 5.00 11.78 20.20
N HIS A 91 3.95 11.16 20.74
CA HIS A 91 3.62 9.78 20.53
C HIS A 91 3.39 9.41 19.04
N PHE A 92 2.78 10.29 18.24
CA PHE A 92 2.65 10.10 16.80
C PHE A 92 3.93 10.47 16.05
N MET A 93 4.57 11.58 16.42
CA MET A 93 5.71 12.11 15.67
C MET A 93 6.95 11.23 15.75
N ILE A 94 7.24 10.62 16.92
CA ILE A 94 8.44 9.78 17.11
C ILE A 94 8.41 8.57 16.15
N PRO A 95 7.39 7.68 16.15
CA PRO A 95 7.39 6.53 15.25
C PRO A 95 7.38 6.91 13.77
N ILE A 96 6.68 7.99 13.42
CA ILE A 96 6.59 8.45 12.02
C ILE A 96 7.94 8.99 11.54
N THR A 97 8.61 9.83 12.34
CA THR A 97 9.91 10.42 11.98
C THR A 97 11.03 9.37 11.95
N LEU A 98 11.06 8.45 12.90
CA LEU A 98 12.02 7.35 12.92
C LEU A 98 11.83 6.42 11.72
N SER A 99 10.58 6.05 11.42
CA SER A 99 10.27 5.20 10.28
C SER A 99 10.59 5.86 8.95
N TRP A 100 10.23 7.14 8.79
CA TRP A 100 10.57 7.92 7.60
C TRP A 100 12.08 8.12 7.44
N GLY A 101 12.78 8.49 8.53
CA GLY A 101 14.22 8.72 8.56
C GLY A 101 15.00 7.45 8.23
N GLY A 102 14.68 6.34 8.90
CA GLY A 102 15.26 5.03 8.64
C GLY A 102 15.05 4.59 7.19
N TYR A 103 13.81 4.64 6.70
CA TYR A 103 13.54 4.32 5.30
C TYR A 103 14.34 5.20 4.32
N ARG A 104 14.49 6.50 4.62
CA ARG A 104 15.23 7.44 3.77
C ARG A 104 16.74 7.16 3.76
N VAL A 105 17.31 6.74 4.86
CA VAL A 105 18.75 6.41 4.99
C VAL A 105 19.06 5.10 4.27
N PHE A 106 18.28 4.06 4.51
CA PHE A 106 18.58 2.70 4.05
C PHE A 106 18.05 2.39 2.65
N ALA A 107 17.02 3.11 2.15
CA ALA A 107 16.54 2.89 0.79
C ALA A 107 17.43 3.56 -0.28
N PRO A 108 17.72 2.89 -1.40
CA PRO A 108 18.49 3.46 -2.51
C PRO A 108 17.89 4.79 -2.99
N ARG A 109 18.73 5.80 -3.17
CA ARG A 109 18.30 7.18 -3.53
C ARG A 109 17.39 7.25 -4.74
N ARG A 110 17.61 6.39 -5.74
CA ARG A 110 16.91 6.40 -7.02
C ARG A 110 15.45 5.92 -6.94
N ASN A 111 15.12 5.10 -5.94
CA ASN A 111 13.82 4.40 -5.86
C ASN A 111 13.11 4.59 -4.51
N ARG A 112 13.38 5.70 -3.79
CA ARG A 112 12.91 5.91 -2.40
C ARG A 112 11.40 5.73 -2.21
N VAL A 113 10.58 5.95 -3.23
CA VAL A 113 9.10 5.91 -3.12
C VAL A 113 8.45 5.19 -4.31
N ALA A 114 9.11 4.21 -4.92
CA ALA A 114 8.55 3.45 -6.05
C ALA A 114 7.69 2.27 -5.53
N TYR A 115 6.41 2.48 -5.26
CA TYR A 115 5.49 1.39 -4.96
C TYR A 115 5.33 0.46 -6.19
N GLY A 116 5.46 -0.85 -5.94
CA GLY A 116 5.45 -1.90 -6.96
C GLY A 116 6.84 -2.43 -7.33
N ASP A 117 7.93 -1.87 -6.77
CA ASP A 117 9.26 -2.45 -6.89
C ASP A 117 9.50 -3.47 -5.76
N ALA A 118 9.58 -4.75 -6.13
CA ALA A 118 9.77 -5.84 -5.18
C ALA A 118 11.16 -5.86 -4.52
N ARG A 119 12.15 -5.16 -5.08
CA ARG A 119 13.50 -5.08 -4.49
C ARG A 119 13.50 -4.36 -3.14
N LEU A 120 12.61 -3.39 -2.98
CA LEU A 120 12.48 -2.58 -1.77
C LEU A 120 11.46 -3.16 -0.77
N MET A 121 10.92 -4.35 -1.03
CA MET A 121 9.84 -4.92 -0.23
C MET A 121 10.23 -5.10 1.23
N GLY A 122 11.36 -5.73 1.51
CA GLY A 122 11.81 -5.97 2.87
C GLY A 122 12.01 -4.67 3.66
N GLN A 123 12.63 -3.66 3.03
CA GLN A 123 12.82 -2.35 3.67
C GLN A 123 11.49 -1.64 3.91
N ARG A 124 10.51 -1.78 3.01
CA ARG A 124 9.18 -1.20 3.21
C ARG A 124 8.40 -1.90 4.30
N LEU A 125 8.38 -3.22 4.32
CA LEU A 125 7.75 -3.98 5.38
C LEU A 125 8.33 -3.58 6.74
N PHE A 126 9.66 -3.49 6.84
CA PHE A 126 10.30 -3.10 8.07
C PHE A 126 9.97 -1.65 8.46
N TRP A 127 10.31 -0.66 7.60
CA TRP A 127 10.22 0.75 7.94
C TRP A 127 8.81 1.37 7.83
N GLN A 128 7.89 0.77 7.09
CA GLN A 128 6.55 1.33 6.87
C GLN A 128 5.45 0.53 7.57
N MET A 129 5.72 -0.68 8.04
CA MET A 129 4.79 -1.53 8.75
C MET A 129 5.27 -1.86 10.16
N PHE A 130 6.36 -2.61 10.30
CA PHE A 130 6.80 -3.06 11.62
C PHE A 130 7.33 -1.92 12.49
N CYS A 131 8.22 -1.10 12.00
CA CYS A 131 8.84 -0.02 12.74
C CYS A 131 7.81 0.97 13.32
N PRO A 132 6.90 1.59 12.53
CA PRO A 132 5.95 2.54 13.08
C PRO A 132 4.95 1.89 14.04
N ALA A 133 4.46 0.69 13.74
CA ALA A 133 3.50 -0.01 14.60
C ALA A 133 4.12 -0.42 15.94
N THR A 134 5.34 -0.97 15.91
CA THR A 134 6.05 -1.41 17.12
C THR A 134 6.44 -0.23 18.00
N ILE A 135 7.04 0.81 17.43
CA ILE A 135 7.44 1.99 18.20
C ILE A 135 6.22 2.70 18.79
N PHE A 136 5.15 2.82 18.02
CA PHE A 136 3.90 3.42 18.50
C PHE A 136 3.35 2.66 19.71
N LEU A 137 3.29 1.33 19.63
CA LEU A 137 2.83 0.49 20.74
C LEU A 137 3.73 0.60 21.97
N LEU A 138 5.05 0.48 21.78
CA LEU A 138 6.02 0.54 22.89
C LEU A 138 6.01 1.90 23.60
N LEU A 139 5.94 2.99 22.84
CA LEU A 139 5.83 4.33 23.43
C LEU A 139 4.53 4.51 24.21
N PHE A 140 3.46 3.93 23.73
CA PHE A 140 2.17 3.99 24.43
C PHE A 140 2.23 3.21 25.75
N GLN A 141 2.76 1.99 25.74
CA GLN A 141 2.94 1.19 26.95
C GLN A 141 3.89 1.89 27.96
N PHE A 142 4.95 2.49 27.44
CA PHE A 142 5.90 3.25 28.27
C PHE A 142 5.25 4.50 28.88
N ALA A 143 4.42 5.21 28.13
CA ALA A 143 3.69 6.38 28.64
C ALA A 143 2.67 6.00 29.72
N ILE A 144 1.99 4.86 29.60
CA ILE A 144 1.11 4.31 30.64
C ILE A 144 1.94 3.93 31.89
N TYR A 145 3.08 3.27 31.72
CA TYR A 145 3.95 2.89 32.81
C TYR A 145 4.46 4.10 33.61
N LEU A 146 4.74 5.21 32.92
CA LEU A 146 5.14 6.48 33.56
C LEU A 146 3.95 7.27 34.16
N GLY A 147 2.72 6.79 34.05
CA GLY A 147 1.53 7.50 34.52
C GLY A 147 1.19 8.78 33.73
N VAL A 148 1.74 8.94 32.52
CA VAL A 148 1.50 10.12 31.66
C VAL A 148 0.08 10.07 31.07
N TYR A 149 -0.38 8.89 30.73
CA TYR A 149 -1.75 8.67 30.27
C TYR A 149 -2.59 8.07 31.40
N GLU A 150 -3.58 8.79 31.84
CA GLU A 150 -4.68 8.18 32.56
C GLU A 150 -5.46 7.25 31.63
N THR A 151 -6.11 6.23 32.19
CA THR A 151 -6.83 5.16 31.48
C THR A 151 -7.98 5.64 30.56
N ARG A 152 -8.24 6.93 30.53
CA ARG A 152 -9.28 7.60 29.69
C ARG A 152 -8.88 7.93 28.26
N PHE A 153 -7.66 7.57 27.84
CA PHE A 153 -7.24 7.87 26.48
C PHE A 153 -7.95 6.93 25.48
N ASP A 154 -8.90 7.49 24.73
CA ASP A 154 -9.67 6.81 23.67
C ASP A 154 -8.82 6.25 22.52
N LEU A 155 -7.51 6.46 22.56
CA LEU A 155 -6.65 6.11 21.44
C LEU A 155 -6.31 4.63 21.40
N ILE A 156 -5.97 4.02 22.51
CA ILE A 156 -5.64 2.59 22.59
C ILE A 156 -5.53 2.24 24.06
N ASN A 157 -6.56 1.70 24.66
CA ASN A 157 -6.52 1.25 26.03
C ASN A 157 -5.75 -0.09 26.09
N LEU A 158 -4.43 0.01 26.11
CA LEU A 158 -3.52 -1.13 26.14
C LEU A 158 -3.32 -1.57 27.56
N SER A 159 -4.04 -2.60 27.96
CA SER A 159 -3.59 -3.40 29.11
C SER A 159 -2.18 -3.92 28.82
N PRO A 160 -1.19 -3.74 29.71
CA PRO A 160 0.21 -4.11 29.45
C PRO A 160 0.42 -5.61 29.22
N SER A 161 -0.53 -6.45 29.54
CA SER A 161 -0.41 -7.90 29.39
C SER A 161 -1.71 -8.49 28.87
N GLY A 162 -1.68 -9.11 27.69
CA GLY A 162 -2.74 -9.99 27.26
C GLY A 162 -3.24 -9.79 25.84
N ILE A 163 -4.33 -10.43 25.56
CA ILE A 163 -5.05 -10.55 24.27
C ILE A 163 -5.30 -9.17 23.62
N ARG A 164 -5.64 -8.16 24.42
CA ARG A 164 -5.94 -6.79 23.93
C ARG A 164 -4.74 -6.12 23.25
N SER A 165 -3.55 -6.20 23.87
CA SER A 165 -2.33 -5.64 23.29
C SER A 165 -1.98 -6.31 21.98
N LEU A 166 -2.22 -7.62 21.88
CA LEU A 166 -2.00 -8.38 20.64
C LEU A 166 -2.95 -7.92 19.53
N ILE A 167 -4.24 -7.77 19.82
CA ILE A 167 -5.24 -7.29 18.86
C ILE A 167 -4.87 -5.88 18.37
N ASN A 168 -4.57 -4.96 19.28
CA ASN A 168 -4.18 -3.60 18.93
C ASN A 168 -2.91 -3.56 18.07
N TYR A 169 -1.90 -4.40 18.39
CA TYR A 169 -0.69 -4.51 17.60
C TYR A 169 -0.97 -5.02 16.18
N GLN A 170 -1.79 -6.04 16.06
CA GLN A 170 -2.22 -6.57 14.76
C GLN A 170 -2.98 -5.52 13.94
N ALA A 171 -3.87 -4.76 14.59
CA ALA A 171 -4.61 -3.66 13.94
C ALA A 171 -3.69 -2.55 13.41
N LEU A 172 -2.65 -2.18 14.18
CA LEU A 172 -1.63 -1.23 13.74
C LEU A 172 -0.83 -1.76 12.55
N LEU A 173 -0.42 -3.04 12.61
CA LEU A 173 0.31 -3.68 11.51
C LEU A 173 -0.53 -3.73 10.22
N VAL A 174 -1.77 -4.17 10.31
CA VAL A 174 -2.70 -4.23 9.17
C VAL A 174 -2.98 -2.84 8.62
N GLY A 175 -3.23 -1.87 9.51
CA GLY A 175 -3.44 -0.48 9.16
C GLY A 175 -2.24 0.13 8.41
N CYS A 176 -1.02 -0.12 8.89
CA CYS A 176 0.19 0.34 8.21
C CYS A 176 0.43 -0.39 6.88
N LEU A 177 0.24 -1.71 6.82
CA LEU A 177 0.47 -2.51 5.61
C LEU A 177 -0.44 -2.11 4.45
N THR A 178 -1.71 -1.82 4.72
CA THR A 178 -2.71 -1.43 3.72
C THR A 178 -2.83 0.07 3.58
N GLY A 179 -2.86 0.79 4.68
CA GLY A 179 -3.12 2.23 4.72
C GLY A 179 -1.98 3.07 4.15
N VAL A 180 -0.70 2.67 4.33
CA VAL A 180 0.43 3.45 3.79
C VAL A 180 0.42 3.52 2.27
N PRO A 181 0.37 2.41 1.50
CA PRO A 181 0.32 2.50 0.05
C PRO A 181 -0.98 3.13 -0.47
N PHE A 182 -2.12 2.85 0.17
CA PHE A 182 -3.41 3.42 -0.20
C PHE A 182 -3.42 4.94 -0.03
N SER A 183 -3.06 5.44 1.15
CA SER A 183 -2.97 6.89 1.44
C SER A 183 -1.96 7.59 0.53
N TYR A 184 -0.82 6.95 0.25
CA TYR A 184 0.19 7.48 -0.66
C TYR A 184 -0.37 7.68 -2.07
N PHE A 185 -1.15 6.74 -2.61
CA PHE A 185 -1.76 6.89 -3.93
C PHE A 185 -2.80 8.02 -3.94
N ILE A 186 -3.60 8.16 -2.89
CA ILE A 186 -4.57 9.26 -2.74
C ILE A 186 -3.86 10.61 -2.70
N ILE A 187 -2.88 10.79 -1.81
CA ILE A 187 -2.11 12.03 -1.66
C ILE A 187 -1.47 12.41 -2.99
N ARG A 188 -0.88 11.44 -3.69
CA ARG A 188 -0.24 11.68 -4.98
C ARG A 188 -1.22 12.09 -6.06
N THR A 189 -2.41 11.52 -6.07
CA THR A 189 -3.49 11.89 -7.01
C THR A 189 -4.01 13.29 -6.72
N LEU A 190 -4.22 13.64 -5.45
CA LEU A 190 -4.65 14.98 -5.03
C LEU A 190 -3.62 16.05 -5.41
N ARG A 191 -2.33 15.77 -5.20
CA ARG A 191 -1.25 16.69 -5.62
C ARG A 191 -1.14 16.86 -7.12
N HIS A 192 -1.35 15.79 -7.89
CA HIS A 192 -1.21 15.75 -9.34
C HIS A 192 -2.35 14.96 -9.98
N PRO A 193 -3.50 15.56 -10.30
CA PRO A 193 -4.64 14.84 -10.90
C PRO A 193 -4.29 14.08 -12.19
N ARG A 194 -3.31 14.61 -12.97
CA ARG A 194 -2.78 13.90 -14.17
C ARG A 194 -2.10 12.57 -13.84
N TYR A 195 -1.68 12.39 -12.57
CA TYR A 195 -1.12 11.12 -12.11
C TYR A 195 -2.13 9.96 -12.21
N LEU A 196 -3.43 10.22 -12.13
CA LEU A 196 -4.46 9.20 -12.28
C LEU A 196 -4.36 8.46 -13.63
N ARG A 197 -4.12 9.20 -14.72
CA ARG A 197 -3.88 8.59 -16.05
C ARG A 197 -2.62 7.72 -16.05
N SER A 198 -1.54 8.23 -15.46
CA SER A 198 -0.29 7.46 -15.33
C SER A 198 -0.48 6.23 -14.44
N LEU A 199 -1.22 6.34 -13.35
CA LEU A 199 -1.54 5.23 -12.46
C LEU A 199 -2.35 4.16 -13.19
N MET A 200 -3.37 4.55 -13.95
CA MET A 200 -4.17 3.62 -14.77
C MET A 200 -3.32 2.92 -15.84
N SER A 201 -2.43 3.65 -16.51
CA SER A 201 -1.48 3.04 -17.45
C SER A 201 -0.53 2.05 -16.77
N GLN A 202 -0.04 2.39 -15.57
CA GLN A 202 0.83 1.51 -14.79
C GLN A 202 0.09 0.28 -14.26
N ILE A 203 -1.18 0.42 -13.86
CA ILE A 203 -2.05 -0.71 -13.48
C ILE A 203 -2.25 -1.63 -14.67
N LYS A 204 -2.64 -1.09 -15.84
CA LYS A 204 -2.76 -1.89 -17.07
C LYS A 204 -1.48 -2.64 -17.42
N GLY A 205 -0.31 -2.04 -17.21
CA GLY A 205 0.98 -2.69 -17.42
C GLY A 205 1.33 -3.79 -16.40
N GLN A 206 0.64 -3.82 -15.25
CA GLN A 206 0.83 -4.85 -14.21
C GLN A 206 -0.18 -6.00 -14.33
N ILE A 207 -1.31 -5.79 -14.99
CA ILE A 207 -2.31 -6.83 -15.25
C ILE A 207 -1.70 -7.87 -16.21
N ASP A 208 -2.01 -9.14 -16.00
CA ASP A 208 -1.60 -10.19 -16.91
C ASP A 208 -2.29 -10.00 -18.27
N GLY A 209 -1.52 -9.96 -19.35
CA GLY A 209 -2.05 -9.78 -20.71
C GLY A 209 -2.98 -10.90 -21.22
N LYS A 210 -3.13 -11.98 -20.44
CA LYS A 210 -4.06 -13.08 -20.71
C LYS A 210 -5.40 -12.91 -20.00
N VAL A 211 -5.55 -11.91 -19.13
CA VAL A 211 -6.81 -11.68 -18.41
C VAL A 211 -7.88 -11.21 -19.35
N THR A 212 -8.98 -11.92 -19.38
CA THR A 212 -10.18 -11.58 -20.15
C THR A 212 -11.13 -10.69 -19.33
N VAL A 213 -11.97 -9.92 -20.01
CA VAL A 213 -13.00 -9.11 -19.34
C VAL A 213 -13.93 -10.00 -18.52
N MET A 214 -14.24 -11.19 -19.02
CA MET A 214 -15.10 -12.16 -18.31
C MET A 214 -14.48 -12.61 -16.99
N GLU A 215 -13.16 -12.85 -16.93
CA GLU A 215 -12.46 -13.18 -15.68
C GLU A 215 -12.56 -12.04 -14.65
N VAL A 216 -12.44 -10.78 -15.08
CA VAL A 216 -12.61 -9.61 -14.21
C VAL A 216 -14.02 -9.54 -13.65
N VAL A 217 -15.03 -9.74 -14.51
CA VAL A 217 -16.44 -9.73 -14.09
C VAL A 217 -16.74 -10.85 -13.09
N ILE A 218 -16.31 -12.09 -13.38
CA ILE A 218 -16.50 -13.24 -12.47
C ILE A 218 -15.81 -12.97 -11.13
N TRP A 219 -14.57 -12.48 -11.15
CA TRP A 219 -13.83 -12.17 -9.91
C TRP A 219 -14.52 -11.07 -9.08
N THR A 220 -14.96 -9.99 -9.74
CA THR A 220 -15.67 -8.91 -9.07
C THR A 220 -17.00 -9.40 -8.49
N ALA A 221 -17.76 -10.18 -9.25
CA ALA A 221 -19.02 -10.78 -8.80
C ALA A 221 -18.80 -11.73 -7.60
N ALA A 222 -17.80 -12.60 -7.67
CA ALA A 222 -17.46 -13.52 -6.58
C ALA A 222 -17.03 -12.75 -5.31
N THR A 223 -16.18 -11.73 -5.46
CA THR A 223 -15.76 -10.88 -4.33
C THR A 223 -16.94 -10.15 -3.70
N SER A 224 -17.81 -9.56 -4.53
CA SER A 224 -19.00 -8.84 -4.04
C SER A 224 -20.01 -9.79 -3.37
N ALA A 225 -20.21 -10.98 -3.93
CA ALA A 225 -21.09 -11.99 -3.35
C ALA A 225 -20.57 -12.48 -1.99
N LEU A 226 -19.25 -12.77 -1.88
CA LEU A 226 -18.66 -13.19 -0.60
C LEU A 226 -18.70 -12.08 0.45
N LEU A 227 -18.49 -10.81 0.04
CA LEU A 227 -18.65 -9.67 0.94
C LEU A 227 -20.10 -9.52 1.39
N ALA A 228 -21.07 -9.63 0.48
CA ALA A 228 -22.48 -9.57 0.82
C ALA A 228 -22.88 -10.69 1.80
N LEU A 229 -22.36 -11.90 1.60
CA LEU A 229 -22.56 -13.02 2.52
C LEU A 229 -21.91 -12.78 3.89
N LEU A 230 -20.70 -12.24 3.91
CA LEU A 230 -19.97 -11.92 5.15
C LEU A 230 -20.69 -10.84 5.96
N LEU A 231 -21.25 -9.83 5.28
CA LEU A 231 -21.93 -8.70 5.89
C LEU A 231 -23.42 -8.98 6.16
N TRP A 232 -23.93 -10.18 5.81
CA TRP A 232 -25.32 -10.54 6.06
C TRP A 232 -25.52 -10.69 7.56
N PRO A 233 -26.47 -9.94 8.18
CA PRO A 233 -26.66 -10.00 9.63
C PRO A 233 -27.06 -11.39 10.07
N ILE A 234 -26.46 -11.86 11.16
CA ILE A 234 -26.77 -13.14 11.80
C ILE A 234 -28.17 -13.02 12.39
N THR A 235 -29.13 -13.77 11.83
CA THR A 235 -30.42 -14.04 12.45
C THR A 235 -30.29 -15.36 13.20
N GLU A 236 -31.09 -15.57 14.27
CA GLU A 236 -31.02 -16.76 15.15
C GLU A 236 -31.05 -18.12 14.41
N ASN A 237 -31.51 -18.13 13.16
CA ASN A 237 -31.61 -19.32 12.29
C ASN A 237 -30.54 -19.42 11.19
N SER A 238 -29.61 -18.50 11.09
CA SER A 238 -28.60 -18.47 9.99
C SER A 238 -27.23 -18.98 10.44
N THR A 239 -27.12 -20.28 10.61
CA THR A 239 -25.97 -20.90 11.29
C THR A 239 -24.77 -21.24 10.42
N ILE A 240 -24.82 -21.12 9.07
CA ILE A 240 -23.77 -21.70 8.22
C ILE A 240 -22.99 -20.63 7.41
N PHE A 241 -23.61 -19.54 6.98
CA PHE A 241 -23.01 -18.63 5.99
C PHE A 241 -22.42 -17.33 6.54
N SER A 242 -22.80 -16.88 7.73
CA SER A 242 -22.32 -15.64 8.35
C SER A 242 -21.28 -15.91 9.45
N THR A 243 -20.26 -16.67 9.13
CA THR A 243 -19.22 -17.06 10.09
C THR A 243 -17.84 -16.69 9.57
N ASN A 244 -16.83 -16.80 10.41
CA ASN A 244 -15.42 -16.68 10.06
C ASN A 244 -15.00 -17.53 8.84
N TYR A 245 -15.80 -18.55 8.47
CA TYR A 245 -15.58 -19.37 7.26
C TYR A 245 -15.71 -18.55 5.97
N THR A 246 -16.66 -17.61 5.90
CA THR A 246 -16.84 -16.75 4.71
C THR A 246 -15.64 -15.82 4.52
N LEU A 247 -15.04 -15.34 5.62
CA LEU A 247 -13.79 -14.60 5.58
C LEU A 247 -12.65 -15.48 5.00
N SER A 248 -12.60 -16.75 5.39
CA SER A 248 -11.60 -17.69 4.87
C SER A 248 -11.79 -17.98 3.38
N LEU A 249 -13.04 -18.01 2.89
CA LEU A 249 -13.35 -18.16 1.46
C LEU A 249 -12.98 -16.94 0.62
N LEU A 250 -12.98 -15.74 1.22
CA LEU A 250 -12.54 -14.52 0.55
C LEU A 250 -11.05 -14.57 0.17
N MET A 251 -10.23 -15.27 0.98
CA MET A 251 -8.80 -15.36 0.76
C MET A 251 -8.40 -15.97 -0.59
N PRO A 252 -8.87 -17.17 -1.00
CA PRO A 252 -8.53 -17.73 -2.31
C PRO A 252 -8.91 -16.82 -3.48
N VAL A 253 -10.07 -16.16 -3.40
CA VAL A 253 -10.53 -15.22 -4.44
C VAL A 253 -9.60 -14.01 -4.52
N MET A 254 -9.19 -13.45 -3.38
CA MET A 254 -8.24 -12.34 -3.33
C MET A 254 -6.84 -12.75 -3.76
N LEU A 255 -6.40 -13.97 -3.43
CA LEU A 255 -5.13 -14.50 -3.90
C LEU A 255 -5.11 -14.65 -5.42
N TRP A 256 -6.17 -15.22 -6.00
CA TRP A 256 -6.30 -15.31 -7.45
C TRP A 256 -6.23 -13.92 -8.10
N GLY A 257 -6.98 -12.94 -7.57
CA GLY A 257 -6.92 -11.55 -8.02
C GLY A 257 -5.51 -10.96 -7.88
N SER A 258 -4.80 -11.22 -6.80
CA SER A 258 -3.45 -10.71 -6.55
C SER A 258 -2.44 -11.24 -7.59
N MET A 259 -2.58 -12.50 -7.97
CA MET A 259 -1.76 -13.12 -9.01
C MET A 259 -2.07 -12.58 -10.40
N ARG A 260 -3.29 -12.12 -10.68
CA ARG A 260 -3.73 -11.66 -12.02
C ARG A 260 -3.61 -10.15 -12.21
N PHE A 261 -3.95 -9.35 -11.22
CA PHE A 261 -4.08 -7.89 -11.37
C PHE A 261 -2.85 -7.09 -10.94
N GLY A 262 -1.97 -7.71 -10.14
CA GLY A 262 -0.74 -7.07 -9.66
C GLY A 262 -0.93 -6.13 -8.48
N TYR A 263 0.21 -5.65 -7.94
CA TYR A 263 0.27 -4.99 -6.64
C TYR A 263 -0.55 -3.70 -6.51
N LYS A 264 -0.47 -2.81 -7.52
CA LYS A 264 -1.11 -1.48 -7.40
C LYS A 264 -2.62 -1.57 -7.36
N LEU A 265 -3.21 -2.39 -8.23
CA LEU A 265 -4.66 -2.57 -8.25
C LEU A 265 -5.13 -3.29 -7.00
N MET A 266 -4.42 -4.35 -6.61
CA MET A 266 -4.80 -5.12 -5.42
C MET A 266 -4.70 -4.32 -4.13
N SER A 267 -3.69 -3.46 -3.95
CA SER A 267 -3.61 -2.60 -2.76
C SER A 267 -4.73 -1.56 -2.71
N LEU A 268 -5.20 -1.09 -3.87
CA LEU A 268 -6.33 -0.15 -3.95
C LEU A 268 -7.69 -0.82 -3.70
N ILE A 269 -7.85 -2.09 -4.06
CA ILE A 269 -9.10 -2.85 -3.86
C ILE A 269 -9.12 -3.48 -2.47
N TRP A 270 -8.02 -4.13 -2.05
CA TRP A 270 -7.98 -4.84 -0.78
C TRP A 270 -8.18 -3.93 0.43
N THR A 271 -7.61 -2.72 0.41
CA THR A 271 -7.76 -1.79 1.53
C THR A 271 -9.22 -1.42 1.83
N PRO A 272 -10.05 -0.96 0.88
CA PRO A 272 -11.47 -0.70 1.15
C PRO A 272 -12.27 -1.96 1.46
N VAL A 273 -11.98 -3.10 0.81
CA VAL A 273 -12.62 -4.38 1.13
C VAL A 273 -12.36 -4.74 2.60
N LEU A 274 -11.13 -4.61 3.05
CA LEU A 274 -10.74 -4.90 4.43
C LEU A 274 -11.38 -3.92 5.42
N ILE A 275 -11.38 -2.61 5.12
CA ILE A 275 -12.02 -1.59 5.98
C ILE A 275 -13.51 -1.91 6.14
N VAL A 276 -14.21 -2.21 5.04
CA VAL A 276 -15.63 -2.57 5.08
C VAL A 276 -15.85 -3.86 5.87
N SER A 277 -15.05 -4.90 5.62
CA SER A 277 -15.15 -6.16 6.37
C SER A 277 -14.95 -5.96 7.87
N ILE A 278 -13.95 -5.17 8.26
CA ILE A 278 -13.65 -4.90 9.67
C ILE A 278 -14.70 -3.97 10.28
N HIS A 279 -15.24 -2.99 9.53
CA HIS A 279 -16.25 -2.07 10.05
C HIS A 279 -17.55 -2.78 10.47
N PHE A 280 -17.91 -3.82 9.73
CA PHE A 280 -19.10 -4.63 10.00
C PHE A 280 -18.78 -5.96 10.71
N PHE A 281 -17.74 -6.01 11.54
CA PHE A 281 -17.29 -7.21 12.21
C PHE A 281 -18.38 -7.84 13.11
N ASP A 282 -19.26 -7.04 13.70
CA ASP A 282 -20.38 -7.51 14.52
C ASP A 282 -21.35 -8.44 13.76
N SER A 283 -21.37 -8.34 12.41
CA SER A 283 -22.23 -9.20 11.57
C SER A 283 -21.78 -10.67 11.56
N TYR A 284 -20.50 -10.97 11.85
CA TYR A 284 -19.95 -12.33 11.78
C TYR A 284 -19.15 -12.76 13.02
N ILE A 285 -19.02 -11.88 14.01
CA ILE A 285 -18.42 -12.20 15.32
C ILE A 285 -19.49 -11.94 16.40
N PRO A 286 -20.25 -12.98 16.81
CA PRO A 286 -21.25 -12.80 17.83
C PRO A 286 -20.61 -12.52 19.19
N GLN A 287 -21.23 -11.67 20.00
CA GLN A 287 -20.84 -11.38 21.38
C GLN A 287 -21.25 -12.54 22.30
N SER A 288 -20.52 -13.66 22.23
CA SER A 288 -20.74 -14.90 23.01
C SER A 288 -19.59 -15.18 23.96
N GLN A 289 -19.67 -16.26 24.73
CA GLN A 289 -18.52 -16.72 25.52
C GLN A 289 -17.32 -16.98 24.63
N GLY A 290 -16.13 -16.42 25.01
CA GLY A 290 -14.92 -16.51 24.23
C GLY A 290 -14.81 -15.47 23.10
N TYR A 291 -15.60 -14.39 23.13
CA TYR A 291 -15.57 -13.30 22.17
C TYR A 291 -14.17 -12.70 21.96
N ASP A 292 -13.40 -12.53 23.03
CA ASP A 292 -12.01 -12.04 23.01
C ASP A 292 -11.07 -12.95 22.23
N ILE A 293 -11.23 -14.28 22.36
CA ILE A 293 -10.47 -15.28 21.60
C ILE A 293 -10.87 -15.25 20.12
N GLN A 294 -12.17 -15.22 19.83
CA GLN A 294 -12.68 -15.15 18.45
C GLN A 294 -12.18 -13.86 17.76
N LEU A 295 -12.24 -12.75 18.45
CA LEU A 295 -11.75 -11.47 17.94
C LEU A 295 -10.23 -11.52 17.66
N THR A 296 -9.46 -12.15 18.53
CA THR A 296 -8.01 -12.33 18.34
C THR A 296 -7.70 -13.20 17.13
N ILE A 297 -8.42 -14.31 16.95
CA ILE A 297 -8.27 -15.20 15.79
C ILE A 297 -8.62 -14.45 14.51
N THR A 298 -9.70 -13.67 14.52
CA THR A 298 -10.14 -12.91 13.34
C THR A 298 -9.16 -11.81 12.98
N THR A 299 -8.66 -11.06 13.95
CA THR A 299 -7.64 -10.01 13.70
C THR A 299 -6.31 -10.59 13.22
N SER A 300 -5.92 -11.77 13.75
CA SER A 300 -4.77 -12.53 13.25
C SER A 300 -4.99 -12.97 11.79
N SER A 301 -6.19 -13.41 11.46
CA SER A 301 -6.57 -13.79 10.09
C SER A 301 -6.51 -12.60 9.15
N TYR A 302 -6.97 -11.40 9.54
CA TYR A 302 -6.82 -10.19 8.74
C TYR A 302 -5.36 -9.84 8.48
N LEU A 303 -4.50 -9.97 9.48
CA LEU A 303 -3.08 -9.70 9.33
C LEU A 303 -2.45 -10.68 8.33
N VAL A 304 -2.68 -11.99 8.52
CA VAL A 304 -2.13 -13.04 7.65
C VAL A 304 -2.65 -12.89 6.22
N PHE A 305 -3.96 -12.70 6.03
CA PHE A 305 -4.55 -12.56 4.71
C PHE A 305 -4.04 -11.31 3.99
N THR A 306 -3.97 -10.20 4.70
CA THR A 306 -3.42 -8.96 4.16
C THR A 306 -1.97 -9.13 3.73
N PHE A 307 -1.16 -9.74 4.58
CA PHE A 307 0.25 -10.00 4.26
C PHE A 307 0.37 -10.89 3.02
N VAL A 308 -0.38 -11.99 2.98
CA VAL A 308 -0.33 -12.95 1.86
C VAL A 308 -0.82 -12.32 0.56
N VAL A 309 -1.95 -11.59 0.57
CA VAL A 309 -2.50 -10.90 -0.63
C VAL A 309 -1.49 -9.88 -1.16
N VAL A 310 -0.95 -9.03 -0.30
CA VAL A 310 0.03 -7.99 -0.67
C VAL A 310 1.32 -8.62 -1.18
N TYR A 311 1.82 -9.65 -0.50
CA TYR A 311 3.06 -10.36 -0.86
C TYR A 311 2.93 -11.05 -2.21
N MET A 312 1.85 -11.80 -2.44
CA MET A 312 1.58 -12.50 -3.70
C MET A 312 1.41 -11.53 -4.86
N ALA A 313 0.71 -10.42 -4.65
CA ALA A 313 0.56 -9.37 -5.67
C ALA A 313 1.91 -8.76 -6.07
N MET A 314 2.82 -8.57 -5.11
CA MET A 314 4.17 -8.07 -5.38
C MET A 314 5.04 -9.10 -6.10
N LEU A 315 5.00 -10.37 -5.69
CA LEU A 315 5.72 -11.46 -6.37
C LEU A 315 5.26 -11.60 -7.83
N ALA A 316 3.95 -11.61 -8.06
CA ALA A 316 3.38 -11.69 -9.40
C ALA A 316 3.82 -10.50 -10.27
N THR A 317 3.81 -9.29 -9.73
CA THR A 317 4.29 -8.09 -10.42
C THR A 317 5.77 -8.18 -10.76
N ARG A 318 6.59 -8.65 -9.81
CA ARG A 318 8.04 -8.87 -10.03
C ARG A 318 8.28 -9.89 -11.12
N GLN A 319 7.63 -11.04 -11.04
CA GLN A 319 7.79 -12.13 -12.02
C GLN A 319 7.45 -11.65 -13.44
N ARG A 320 6.35 -10.89 -13.59
CA ARG A 320 5.97 -10.30 -14.89
C ARG A 320 7.00 -9.29 -15.38
N THR A 321 7.52 -8.46 -14.51
CA THR A 321 8.56 -7.47 -14.88
C THR A 321 9.82 -8.17 -15.36
N ILE A 322 10.25 -9.25 -14.70
CA ILE A 322 11.40 -10.05 -15.09
C ILE A 322 11.12 -10.74 -16.43
N ASN A 323 9.96 -11.40 -16.57
CA ASN A 323 9.58 -12.09 -17.81
C ASN A 323 9.49 -11.13 -19.00
N ASN A 324 8.93 -9.93 -18.79
CA ASN A 324 8.84 -8.92 -19.85
C ASN A 324 10.21 -8.38 -20.24
N ARG A 325 11.14 -8.23 -19.29
CA ARG A 325 12.54 -7.87 -19.58
C ARG A 325 13.25 -8.99 -20.32
N ALA A 326 13.14 -10.23 -19.86
CA ALA A 326 13.72 -11.39 -20.52
C ALA A 326 13.20 -11.53 -21.96
N ARG A 327 11.88 -11.37 -22.18
CA ARG A 327 11.29 -11.37 -23.53
C ARG A 327 11.84 -10.26 -24.41
N ARG A 328 12.01 -9.04 -23.87
CA ARG A 328 12.61 -7.93 -24.64
C ARG A 328 14.05 -8.24 -25.02
N LEU A 329 14.85 -8.72 -24.06
CA LEU A 329 16.25 -9.09 -24.31
C LEU A 329 16.39 -10.25 -25.31
N ALA A 330 15.44 -11.20 -25.33
CA ALA A 330 15.42 -12.29 -26.30
C ALA A 330 15.23 -11.84 -27.76
N PHE A 331 14.74 -10.61 -27.98
CA PHE A 331 14.54 -10.01 -29.31
C PHE A 331 15.55 -8.94 -29.65
N LEU A 332 16.51 -8.65 -28.76
CA LEU A 332 17.58 -7.70 -28.98
C LEU A 332 18.92 -8.43 -29.08
N ASP A 333 19.81 -7.93 -29.90
CA ASP A 333 21.21 -8.32 -29.90
C ASP A 333 21.89 -7.77 -28.63
N PRO A 334 22.63 -8.61 -27.87
CA PRO A 334 23.22 -8.21 -26.59
C PRO A 334 24.33 -7.15 -26.75
N VAL A 335 24.97 -7.08 -27.91
CA VAL A 335 26.10 -6.18 -28.17
C VAL A 335 25.62 -4.83 -28.74
N VAL A 336 24.78 -4.89 -29.76
CA VAL A 336 24.35 -3.69 -30.52
C VAL A 336 23.04 -3.11 -29.99
N HIS A 337 22.33 -3.81 -29.14
CA HIS A 337 20.98 -3.47 -28.64
C HIS A 337 19.94 -3.23 -29.74
N MET A 338 20.18 -3.77 -30.93
CA MET A 338 19.25 -3.71 -32.07
C MET A 338 18.36 -4.96 -32.12
N PRO A 339 17.19 -4.91 -32.80
CA PRO A 339 16.38 -6.10 -33.02
C PRO A 339 17.18 -7.21 -33.71
N ASN A 340 17.17 -8.43 -33.11
CA ASN A 340 17.85 -9.58 -33.63
C ASN A 340 17.00 -10.33 -34.68
N LEU A 341 17.53 -11.41 -35.27
CA LEU A 341 16.82 -12.24 -36.27
C LEU A 341 15.47 -12.75 -35.78
N ARG A 342 15.33 -13.09 -34.48
CA ARG A 342 14.04 -13.51 -33.90
C ARG A 342 12.99 -12.39 -33.92
N ALA A 343 13.42 -11.14 -33.74
CA ALA A 343 12.54 -9.99 -33.83
C ALA A 343 12.07 -9.78 -35.27
N LEU A 344 12.97 -9.94 -36.24
CA LEU A 344 12.67 -9.87 -37.66
C LEU A 344 11.65 -10.97 -38.07
N THR A 345 11.92 -12.22 -37.72
CA THR A 345 11.01 -13.35 -38.03
C THR A 345 9.60 -13.11 -37.44
N ARG A 346 9.53 -12.60 -36.22
CA ARG A 346 8.26 -12.26 -35.58
C ARG A 346 7.54 -11.10 -36.27
N ALA A 347 8.27 -10.09 -36.75
CA ALA A 347 7.70 -8.95 -37.46
C ALA A 347 7.15 -9.38 -38.82
N LEU A 348 7.89 -10.23 -39.54
CA LEU A 348 7.49 -10.78 -40.84
C LEU A 348 6.25 -11.70 -40.71
N GLY A 349 6.18 -12.55 -39.67
CA GLY A 349 5.03 -13.41 -39.41
C GLY A 349 3.73 -12.68 -39.03
N LYS A 350 3.80 -11.39 -38.69
CA LYS A 350 2.63 -10.57 -38.37
C LYS A 350 2.04 -9.82 -39.56
N LYS A 351 2.80 -9.67 -40.63
CA LYS A 351 2.41 -8.92 -41.84
C LYS A 351 2.43 -9.84 -43.03
N PRO A 352 1.31 -10.03 -43.74
CA PRO A 352 1.26 -10.92 -44.89
C PRO A 352 2.11 -10.38 -46.06
N TRP A 353 2.31 -9.07 -46.12
CA TRP A 353 3.12 -8.41 -47.13
C TRP A 353 4.23 -7.59 -46.45
N SER A 354 5.49 -7.87 -46.75
CA SER A 354 6.66 -7.19 -46.19
C SER A 354 7.76 -7.09 -47.22
N VAL A 355 8.42 -5.97 -47.26
CA VAL A 355 9.65 -5.76 -48.05
C VAL A 355 10.83 -5.81 -47.09
N LEU A 356 11.80 -6.68 -47.37
CA LEU A 356 13.06 -6.77 -46.65
C LEU A 356 14.11 -5.96 -47.40
N CYS A 357 14.58 -4.88 -46.80
CA CYS A 357 15.69 -4.09 -47.31
C CYS A 357 16.98 -4.49 -46.61
N PHE A 358 18.00 -4.81 -47.38
CA PHE A 358 19.35 -5.08 -46.88
C PHE A 358 20.25 -3.87 -47.15
N LEU A 359 20.74 -3.26 -46.07
CA LEU A 359 21.68 -2.14 -46.18
C LEU A 359 23.12 -2.63 -45.95
N ARG A 360 23.95 -2.52 -46.95
CA ARG A 360 25.38 -2.84 -46.84
C ARG A 360 26.20 -1.58 -46.80
N MET A 361 27.03 -1.43 -45.79
CA MET A 361 27.98 -0.29 -45.62
C MET A 361 29.40 -0.82 -45.69
N PRO A 362 30.04 -0.79 -46.86
CA PRO A 362 31.41 -1.37 -47.04
C PRO A 362 32.45 -0.60 -46.22
N GLU A 363 32.22 0.68 -45.95
CA GLU A 363 33.14 1.52 -45.13
C GLU A 363 33.21 1.06 -43.68
N LEU A 364 32.12 0.52 -43.12
CA LEU A 364 32.10 -0.09 -41.78
C LEU A 364 32.88 -1.41 -41.71
N GLU A 365 32.97 -2.12 -42.82
CA GLU A 365 33.81 -3.36 -42.91
C GLU A 365 35.30 -2.99 -42.88
N MET A 366 35.69 -1.92 -43.54
CA MET A 366 37.07 -1.42 -43.53
C MET A 366 37.47 -0.87 -42.15
N LEU A 367 36.57 -0.11 -41.46
CA LEU A 367 36.77 0.32 -40.09
C LEU A 367 36.93 -0.84 -39.10
N GLY A 368 36.16 -1.90 -39.27
CA GLY A 368 36.29 -3.09 -38.45
C GLY A 368 37.59 -3.87 -38.65
N ARG A 369 38.17 -3.86 -39.87
CA ARG A 369 39.48 -4.42 -40.17
C ARG A 369 40.63 -3.60 -39.57
N ASN A 370 40.56 -2.29 -39.64
CA ASN A 370 41.63 -1.40 -39.25
C ASN A 370 41.66 -1.09 -37.74
N TYR A 371 40.49 -1.02 -37.09
CA TYR A 371 40.36 -0.52 -35.71
C TYR A 371 39.66 -1.52 -34.74
N GLY A 372 39.35 -2.70 -35.23
CA GLY A 372 38.75 -3.77 -34.45
C GLY A 372 37.22 -3.76 -34.40
N LEU A 373 36.66 -4.87 -34.00
CA LEU A 373 35.22 -5.20 -34.03
C LEU A 373 34.40 -4.24 -33.15
N LEU A 374 34.95 -3.78 -32.04
CA LEU A 374 34.27 -2.89 -31.08
C LEU A 374 33.92 -1.55 -31.68
N LEU A 375 34.82 -0.96 -32.46
CA LEU A 375 34.60 0.32 -33.13
C LEU A 375 33.52 0.21 -34.22
N ARG A 376 33.52 -0.90 -34.98
CA ARG A 376 32.46 -1.23 -35.94
C ARG A 376 31.07 -1.31 -35.31
N ILE A 377 30.99 -1.74 -34.06
CA ILE A 377 29.75 -1.86 -33.33
C ILE A 377 29.23 -0.52 -32.82
N GLN A 378 30.14 0.41 -32.46
CA GLN A 378 29.74 1.75 -31.98
C GLN A 378 29.13 2.62 -33.08
N TYR A 379 29.48 2.39 -34.36
CA TYR A 379 28.97 3.15 -35.50
C TYR A 379 27.78 2.47 -36.23
N LYS A 380 27.28 1.35 -35.76
CA LYS A 380 26.04 0.71 -36.24
C LYS A 380 24.80 1.23 -35.52
#